data_a63674ded16ef3c36d4ff006b7a7ff0a
#
_entry.id   a63674ded16ef3c36d4ff006b7a7ff0a
#
_cell.length_a   1.000
_cell.length_b   1.000
_cell.length_c   1.000
_cell.angle_alpha   90.00
_cell.angle_beta   90.00
_cell.angle_gamma   90.00
#
_symmetry.space_group_name_H-M   'P 1'
#
loop_
_entity.id
_entity.type
_entity.pdbx_description
1 polymer ?
#
loop_
_entity_poly.entity_id
_entity_poly.type
_entity_poly.pdbx_seq_one_letter_code
_entity_poly.pdbx_strand_id
1 'polypeptide(L)'
;MKAVILAGGLGTRISEESHLKPKPMIEIGGKPILWHIMKQYSAHGIHDFVICLGYKGYAIKDFFANYFLHTSDVTFDMRENRMDVHQNYSEPWRVTLIDTGEETLTGGRLRRAARYLENEEAFCFTYGDGVSDLNIGALVDFHRSHGRLATVTAVQPPGRYGALERNGDTVLGFTEKPRGDGGWINGGFFVLSPKVLPYIADDQTSWEAEPLTRLAGEEQLHAFQHDGFWHPMDTLRDKNHLEALWQSGEAPWKQWD
;
A
#
# COMPACT_ATOMS: atom_id res chain seq x y z
N MET A 1 5.31 14.81 6.80
CA MET A 1 5.48 13.34 6.67
C MET A 1 4.98 12.92 5.30
N LYS A 2 5.72 12.06 4.63
CA LYS A 2 5.37 11.52 3.30
C LYS A 2 4.98 10.05 3.39
N ALA A 3 4.21 9.58 2.40
CA ALA A 3 3.96 8.16 2.21
C ALA A 3 4.61 7.69 0.89
N VAL A 4 5.46 6.68 0.98
CA VAL A 4 6.06 5.99 -0.16
C VAL A 4 5.20 4.77 -0.50
N ILE A 5 4.76 4.67 -1.76
CA ILE A 5 3.92 3.57 -2.23
C ILE A 5 4.64 2.82 -3.35
N LEU A 6 4.82 1.50 -3.19
CA LEU A 6 5.38 0.65 -4.24
C LEU A 6 4.30 0.28 -5.26
N ALA A 7 4.46 0.74 -6.49
CA ALA A 7 3.51 0.54 -7.58
C ALA A 7 4.16 -0.04 -8.85
N GLY A 8 5.31 -0.71 -8.71
CA GLY A 8 6.13 -1.16 -9.86
C GLY A 8 6.13 -2.67 -10.11
N GLY A 9 5.40 -3.48 -9.35
CA GLY A 9 5.36 -4.94 -9.49
C GLY A 9 4.61 -5.42 -10.74
N LEU A 10 4.98 -6.62 -11.24
CA LEU A 10 4.41 -7.21 -12.46
C LEU A 10 2.93 -7.66 -12.33
N GLY A 11 2.43 -7.89 -11.12
CA GLY A 11 1.04 -8.29 -10.86
C GLY A 11 0.64 -9.65 -11.45
N THR A 12 1.57 -10.60 -11.56
CA THR A 12 1.38 -11.88 -12.27
C THR A 12 0.28 -12.77 -11.70
N ARG A 13 -0.08 -12.62 -10.42
CA ARG A 13 -1.13 -13.42 -9.75
C ARG A 13 -2.56 -12.98 -10.09
N ILE A 14 -2.74 -11.82 -10.70
CA ILE A 14 -4.01 -11.28 -11.18
C ILE A 14 -3.90 -10.95 -12.68
N SER A 15 -3.42 -11.93 -13.46
CA SER A 15 -3.06 -11.77 -14.87
C SER A 15 -4.22 -11.32 -15.75
N GLU A 16 -5.46 -11.70 -15.43
CA GLU A 16 -6.67 -11.34 -16.17
C GLU A 16 -6.88 -9.83 -16.25
N GLU A 17 -6.45 -9.09 -15.24
CA GLU A 17 -6.56 -7.63 -15.17
C GLU A 17 -5.22 -6.94 -15.47
N SER A 18 -4.11 -7.52 -15.00
CA SER A 18 -2.79 -6.88 -15.04
C SER A 18 -2.16 -6.84 -16.44
N HIS A 19 -2.67 -7.63 -17.40
CA HIS A 19 -2.24 -7.50 -18.79
C HIS A 19 -2.74 -6.20 -19.45
N LEU A 20 -3.77 -5.56 -18.92
CA LEU A 20 -4.28 -4.27 -19.39
C LEU A 20 -3.73 -3.09 -18.60
N LYS A 21 -3.77 -3.17 -17.26
CA LYS A 21 -3.35 -2.11 -16.32
C LYS A 21 -2.38 -2.65 -15.28
N PRO A 22 -1.44 -1.85 -14.73
CA PRO A 22 -0.62 -2.31 -13.60
C PRO A 22 -1.52 -2.54 -12.37
N LYS A 23 -1.16 -3.50 -11.51
CA LYS A 23 -1.97 -3.93 -10.36
C LYS A 23 -2.52 -2.77 -9.50
N PRO A 24 -1.74 -1.72 -9.18
CA PRO A 24 -2.25 -0.56 -8.43
C PRO A 24 -3.36 0.24 -9.14
N MET A 25 -3.54 0.03 -10.45
CA MET A 25 -4.57 0.69 -11.26
C MET A 25 -5.82 -0.18 -11.49
N ILE A 26 -5.89 -1.36 -10.90
CA ILE A 26 -7.10 -2.18 -10.90
C ILE A 26 -8.15 -1.51 -10.00
N GLU A 27 -9.37 -1.39 -10.51
CA GLU A 27 -10.41 -0.58 -9.91
C GLU A 27 -11.28 -1.36 -8.92
N ILE A 28 -11.66 -0.68 -7.85
CA ILE A 28 -12.67 -1.05 -6.87
C ILE A 28 -13.63 0.14 -6.78
N GLY A 29 -14.92 -0.09 -7.04
CA GLY A 29 -15.90 1.00 -7.05
C GLY A 29 -15.61 2.10 -8.08
N GLY A 30 -14.97 1.76 -9.20
CA GLY A 30 -14.60 2.71 -10.25
C GLY A 30 -13.40 3.59 -9.93
N LYS A 31 -12.65 3.30 -8.86
CA LYS A 31 -11.39 3.99 -8.50
C LYS A 31 -10.25 2.99 -8.35
N PRO A 32 -9.02 3.29 -8.83
CA PRO A 32 -7.87 2.41 -8.65
C PRO A 32 -7.62 2.08 -7.18
N ILE A 33 -7.15 0.86 -6.86
CA ILE A 33 -6.79 0.51 -5.47
C ILE A 33 -5.73 1.47 -4.91
N LEU A 34 -4.84 1.98 -5.74
CA LEU A 34 -3.87 3.03 -5.39
C LEU A 34 -4.58 4.27 -4.82
N TRP A 35 -5.69 4.70 -5.44
CA TRP A 35 -6.50 5.82 -4.95
C TRP A 35 -7.06 5.53 -3.55
N HIS A 36 -7.59 4.33 -3.31
CA HIS A 36 -8.09 3.92 -2.00
C HIS A 36 -7.00 3.97 -0.92
N ILE A 37 -5.80 3.46 -1.23
CA ILE A 37 -4.65 3.51 -0.33
C ILE A 37 -4.29 4.97 -0.01
N MET A 38 -4.23 5.85 -1.01
CA MET A 38 -3.94 7.27 -0.80
C MET A 38 -5.02 7.95 0.04
N LYS A 39 -6.30 7.61 -0.14
CA LYS A 39 -7.41 8.12 0.69
C LYS A 39 -7.26 7.70 2.16
N GLN A 40 -6.83 6.46 2.44
CA GLN A 40 -6.55 6.02 3.81
C GLN A 40 -5.50 6.90 4.49
N TYR A 41 -4.38 7.15 3.82
CA TYR A 41 -3.35 8.06 4.34
C TYR A 41 -3.86 9.49 4.50
N SER A 42 -4.65 9.96 3.53
CA SER A 42 -5.23 11.29 3.52
C SER A 42 -6.20 11.53 4.68
N ALA A 43 -6.99 10.52 5.06
CA ALA A 43 -7.88 10.57 6.23
C ALA A 43 -7.11 10.79 7.55
N HIS A 44 -5.80 10.52 7.56
CA HIS A 44 -4.91 10.75 8.69
C HIS A 44 -3.95 11.95 8.46
N GLY A 45 -4.27 12.86 7.54
CA GLY A 45 -3.51 14.10 7.29
C GLY A 45 -2.21 13.91 6.50
N ILE A 46 -2.00 12.78 5.83
CA ILE A 46 -0.84 12.53 4.98
C ILE A 46 -1.24 12.72 3.51
N HIS A 47 -0.78 13.82 2.91
CA HIS A 47 -1.16 14.24 1.56
C HIS A 47 0.02 14.33 0.58
N ASP A 48 1.25 14.02 1.02
CA ASP A 48 2.46 14.04 0.18
C ASP A 48 2.91 12.60 -0.09
N PHE A 49 2.81 12.20 -1.36
CA PHE A 49 3.03 10.82 -1.80
C PHE A 49 4.22 10.74 -2.74
N VAL A 50 5.06 9.72 -2.54
CA VAL A 50 6.12 9.31 -3.46
C VAL A 50 5.78 7.92 -3.97
N ILE A 51 5.44 7.79 -5.25
CA ILE A 51 4.99 6.54 -5.86
C ILE A 51 6.11 5.97 -6.71
N CYS A 52 6.59 4.78 -6.34
CA CYS A 52 7.65 4.06 -7.02
C CYS A 52 7.08 3.25 -8.18
N LEU A 53 7.30 3.72 -9.41
CA LEU A 53 6.80 3.11 -10.63
C LEU A 53 7.78 2.05 -11.16
N GLY A 54 7.27 1.10 -11.94
CA GLY A 54 7.99 0.10 -12.70
C GLY A 54 7.14 -0.36 -13.87
N TYR A 55 6.77 -1.64 -13.91
CA TYR A 55 5.94 -2.19 -14.97
C TYR A 55 4.69 -1.35 -15.24
N LYS A 56 4.49 -0.97 -16.49
CA LYS A 56 3.38 -0.10 -16.95
C LYS A 56 3.21 1.19 -16.15
N GLY A 57 4.28 1.75 -15.58
CA GLY A 57 4.23 2.98 -14.79
C GLY A 57 3.63 4.17 -15.53
N TYR A 58 3.64 4.15 -16.88
CA TYR A 58 3.00 5.19 -17.69
C TYR A 58 1.50 5.31 -17.41
N ALA A 59 0.79 4.20 -17.20
CA ALA A 59 -0.64 4.22 -16.89
C ALA A 59 -0.95 4.98 -15.58
N ILE A 60 -0.05 4.91 -14.60
CA ILE A 60 -0.17 5.68 -13.35
C ILE A 60 0.14 7.17 -13.62
N LYS A 61 1.14 7.47 -14.45
CA LYS A 61 1.43 8.87 -14.85
C LYS A 61 0.26 9.49 -15.60
N ASP A 62 -0.34 8.76 -16.54
CA ASP A 62 -1.51 9.20 -17.30
C ASP A 62 -2.72 9.46 -16.40
N PHE A 63 -2.98 8.59 -15.44
CA PHE A 63 -4.04 8.77 -14.44
C PHE A 63 -3.88 10.08 -13.67
N PHE A 64 -2.69 10.38 -13.14
CA PHE A 64 -2.48 11.62 -12.38
C PHE A 64 -2.39 12.85 -13.27
N ALA A 65 -1.86 12.74 -14.49
CA ALA A 65 -1.83 13.86 -15.44
C ALA A 65 -3.25 14.34 -15.82
N ASN A 66 -4.21 13.41 -15.87
CA ASN A 66 -5.59 13.68 -16.23
C ASN A 66 -6.55 13.70 -15.01
N TYR A 67 -6.03 13.58 -13.79
CA TYR A 67 -6.83 13.40 -12.59
C TYR A 67 -7.86 14.50 -12.38
N PHE A 68 -7.47 15.76 -12.55
CA PHE A 68 -8.35 16.91 -12.39
C PHE A 68 -9.48 16.95 -13.45
N LEU A 69 -9.24 16.44 -14.66
CA LEU A 69 -10.28 16.34 -15.69
C LEU A 69 -11.38 15.35 -15.31
N HIS A 70 -11.02 14.26 -14.61
CA HIS A 70 -11.98 13.25 -14.15
C HIS A 70 -12.75 13.64 -12.89
N THR A 71 -12.29 14.69 -12.20
CA THR A 71 -12.87 15.14 -10.93
C THR A 71 -13.43 16.55 -10.99
N SER A 72 -13.49 17.17 -12.19
CA SER A 72 -13.90 18.55 -12.37
C SER A 72 -14.94 18.69 -13.49
N ASP A 73 -15.80 19.70 -13.38
CA ASP A 73 -16.63 20.15 -14.49
C ASP A 73 -15.78 21.01 -15.42
N VAL A 74 -15.69 20.65 -16.69
CA VAL A 74 -14.84 21.34 -17.67
C VAL A 74 -15.60 21.66 -18.95
N THR A 75 -15.28 22.78 -19.57
CA THR A 75 -15.71 23.14 -20.92
C THR A 75 -14.49 23.19 -21.84
N PHE A 76 -14.55 22.45 -22.94
CA PHE A 76 -13.58 22.54 -24.03
C PHE A 76 -14.14 23.42 -25.13
N ASP A 77 -13.57 24.60 -25.33
CA ASP A 77 -13.84 25.41 -26.51
C ASP A 77 -12.90 24.97 -27.65
N MET A 78 -13.43 24.17 -28.56
CA MET A 78 -12.63 23.62 -29.67
C MET A 78 -12.27 24.69 -30.72
N ARG A 79 -13.01 25.80 -30.78
CA ARG A 79 -12.74 26.90 -31.69
C ARG A 79 -11.55 27.71 -31.21
N GLU A 80 -11.56 28.05 -29.91
CA GLU A 80 -10.52 28.87 -29.28
C GLU A 80 -9.35 28.04 -28.75
N ASN A 81 -9.43 26.72 -28.88
CA ASN A 81 -8.46 25.75 -28.29
C ASN A 81 -8.20 26.03 -26.80
N ARG A 82 -9.28 26.26 -26.06
CA ARG A 82 -9.26 26.66 -24.64
C ARG A 82 -10.03 25.64 -23.78
N MET A 83 -9.56 25.45 -22.56
CA MET A 83 -10.23 24.67 -21.53
C MET A 83 -10.51 25.55 -20.32
N ASP A 84 -11.76 25.56 -19.86
CA ASP A 84 -12.20 26.24 -18.65
C ASP A 84 -12.64 25.21 -17.61
N VAL A 85 -12.04 25.22 -16.42
CA VAL A 85 -12.39 24.36 -15.28
C VAL A 85 -13.34 25.13 -14.38
N HIS A 86 -14.56 24.61 -14.17
CA HIS A 86 -15.60 25.29 -13.40
C HIS A 86 -15.60 24.92 -11.93
N GLN A 87 -15.42 23.63 -11.61
CA GLN A 87 -15.34 23.11 -10.26
C GLN A 87 -14.21 22.08 -10.20
N ASN A 88 -13.49 22.09 -9.09
CA ASN A 88 -12.40 21.17 -8.85
C ASN A 88 -12.66 20.42 -7.54
N TYR A 89 -12.90 19.11 -7.64
CA TYR A 89 -13.13 18.21 -6.53
C TYR A 89 -11.91 17.30 -6.28
N SER A 90 -10.74 17.67 -6.78
CA SER A 90 -9.52 16.91 -6.59
C SER A 90 -9.09 16.93 -5.13
N GLU A 91 -8.56 15.82 -4.65
CA GLU A 91 -7.95 15.71 -3.34
C GLU A 91 -6.71 16.64 -3.24
N PRO A 92 -6.37 17.13 -2.04
CA PRO A 92 -5.25 18.06 -1.83
C PRO A 92 -3.90 17.31 -1.83
N TRP A 93 -3.68 16.41 -2.79
CA TRP A 93 -2.51 15.58 -2.86
C TRP A 93 -1.35 16.24 -3.58
N ARG A 94 -0.16 16.05 -3.05
CA ARG A 94 1.09 16.25 -3.74
C ARG A 94 1.66 14.90 -4.12
N VAL A 95 1.79 14.61 -5.40
CA VAL A 95 2.19 13.30 -5.90
C VAL A 95 3.49 13.41 -6.69
N THR A 96 4.50 12.68 -6.24
CA THR A 96 5.77 12.52 -6.94
C THR A 96 5.83 11.11 -7.52
N LEU A 97 5.90 11.01 -8.85
CA LEU A 97 5.97 9.75 -9.58
C LEU A 97 7.41 9.51 -10.01
N ILE A 98 8.04 8.45 -9.49
CA ILE A 98 9.44 8.13 -9.79
C ILE A 98 9.54 6.81 -10.54
N ASP A 99 10.24 6.82 -11.66
CA ASP A 99 10.59 5.59 -12.36
C ASP A 99 11.70 4.88 -11.59
N THR A 100 11.38 3.70 -11.08
CA THR A 100 12.32 2.89 -10.30
C THR A 100 12.81 1.65 -11.08
N GLY A 101 12.48 1.55 -12.36
CA GLY A 101 12.86 0.42 -13.23
C GLY A 101 11.94 -0.80 -13.07
N GLU A 102 11.86 -1.62 -14.11
CA GLU A 102 10.98 -2.80 -14.11
C GLU A 102 11.53 -3.93 -13.24
N GLU A 103 12.82 -4.20 -13.33
CA GLU A 103 13.52 -5.32 -12.67
C GLU A 103 13.94 -5.01 -11.21
N THR A 104 13.70 -3.80 -10.74
CA THR A 104 14.09 -3.38 -9.38
C THR A 104 13.19 -4.02 -8.34
N LEU A 105 13.76 -4.62 -7.30
CA LEU A 105 13.03 -5.21 -6.19
C LEU A 105 12.56 -4.16 -5.17
N THR A 106 11.76 -4.57 -4.19
CA THR A 106 11.05 -3.70 -3.24
C THR A 106 11.98 -2.76 -2.48
N GLY A 107 13.10 -3.26 -1.95
CA GLY A 107 14.12 -2.45 -1.29
C GLY A 107 14.81 -1.50 -2.27
N GLY A 108 15.21 -1.97 -3.45
CA GLY A 108 15.83 -1.14 -4.47
C GLY A 108 14.94 0.05 -4.87
N ARG A 109 13.61 -0.15 -4.98
CA ARG A 109 12.66 0.94 -5.25
C ARG A 109 12.64 1.97 -4.12
N LEU A 110 12.62 1.51 -2.88
CA LEU A 110 12.70 2.39 -1.70
C LEU A 110 14.01 3.18 -1.70
N ARG A 111 15.15 2.54 -2.00
CA ARG A 111 16.45 3.21 -2.11
C ARG A 111 16.46 4.29 -3.19
N ARG A 112 15.84 4.05 -4.35
CA ARG A 112 15.72 5.06 -5.42
C ARG A 112 14.83 6.25 -5.03
N ALA A 113 13.93 6.07 -4.05
CA ALA A 113 13.13 7.14 -3.48
C ALA A 113 13.90 8.02 -2.46
N ALA A 114 15.10 7.62 -2.02
CA ALA A 114 15.86 8.24 -0.92
C ALA A 114 15.95 9.75 -1.00
N ARG A 115 16.28 10.32 -2.19
CA ARG A 115 16.43 11.77 -2.39
C ARG A 115 15.17 12.59 -2.07
N TYR A 116 14.00 11.96 -2.06
CA TYR A 116 12.74 12.61 -1.73
C TYR A 116 12.41 12.52 -0.24
N LEU A 117 13.23 11.79 0.53
CA LEU A 117 13.01 11.46 1.94
C LEU A 117 14.06 12.10 2.87
N GLU A 118 15.09 12.77 2.32
CA GLU A 118 16.26 13.29 3.07
C GLU A 118 15.89 14.25 4.22
N ASN A 119 14.78 14.99 4.06
CA ASN A 119 14.33 15.96 5.06
C ASN A 119 13.21 15.43 5.96
N GLU A 120 12.86 14.15 5.87
CA GLU A 120 11.84 13.54 6.72
C GLU A 120 12.49 12.97 7.99
N GLU A 121 11.89 13.20 9.14
CA GLU A 121 12.26 12.51 10.39
C GLU A 121 11.87 11.03 10.33
N ALA A 122 10.66 10.79 9.82
CA ALA A 122 10.09 9.48 9.51
C ALA A 122 9.13 9.60 8.32
N PHE A 123 8.90 8.51 7.62
CA PHE A 123 7.96 8.42 6.51
C PHE A 123 7.16 7.12 6.57
N CYS A 124 5.94 7.14 6.03
CA CYS A 124 5.16 5.94 5.83
C CYS A 124 5.61 5.21 4.56
N PHE A 125 5.53 3.88 4.58
CA PHE A 125 5.88 3.04 3.45
C PHE A 125 4.88 1.91 3.32
N THR A 126 4.37 1.64 2.11
CA THR A 126 3.41 0.56 1.85
C THR A 126 3.50 0.01 0.44
N TYR A 127 2.87 -1.14 0.24
CA TYR A 127 2.64 -1.74 -1.07
C TYR A 127 1.40 -1.13 -1.74
N GLY A 128 1.35 -1.17 -3.07
CA GLY A 128 0.29 -0.56 -3.87
C GLY A 128 -0.91 -1.46 -4.12
N ASP A 129 -1.18 -2.45 -3.26
CA ASP A 129 -2.14 -3.52 -3.53
C ASP A 129 -2.95 -4.01 -2.32
N GLY A 130 -2.82 -3.38 -1.16
CA GLY A 130 -3.55 -3.76 0.05
C GLY A 130 -4.28 -2.61 0.69
N VAL A 131 -5.48 -2.87 1.22
CA VAL A 131 -6.31 -1.92 1.97
C VAL A 131 -6.58 -2.43 3.39
N SER A 132 -6.78 -1.50 4.32
CA SER A 132 -6.96 -1.80 5.74
C SER A 132 -7.78 -0.70 6.43
N ASP A 133 -8.46 -1.02 7.51
CA ASP A 133 -9.04 -0.01 8.42
C ASP A 133 -8.05 0.47 9.51
N LEU A 134 -6.76 0.29 9.25
CA LEU A 134 -5.66 0.67 10.13
C LEU A 134 -5.70 2.16 10.48
N ASN A 135 -5.62 2.49 11.76
CA ASN A 135 -5.40 3.85 12.20
C ASN A 135 -3.92 4.24 11.99
N ILE A 136 -3.66 4.89 10.86
CA ILE A 136 -2.30 5.32 10.46
C ILE A 136 -1.72 6.35 11.42
N GLY A 137 -2.56 7.20 12.03
CA GLY A 137 -2.14 8.14 13.07
C GLY A 137 -1.56 7.41 14.28
N ALA A 138 -2.28 6.41 14.79
CA ALA A 138 -1.82 5.58 15.90
C ALA A 138 -0.55 4.79 15.56
N LEU A 139 -0.40 4.29 14.33
CA LEU A 139 0.83 3.64 13.85
C LEU A 139 2.02 4.60 13.89
N VAL A 140 1.84 5.85 13.44
CA VAL A 140 2.88 6.88 13.45
C VAL A 140 3.27 7.25 14.89
N ASP A 141 2.30 7.42 15.78
CA ASP A 141 2.55 7.75 17.19
C ASP A 141 3.27 6.60 17.90
N PHE A 142 2.90 5.35 17.61
CA PHE A 142 3.61 4.19 18.11
C PHE A 142 5.08 4.17 17.65
N HIS A 143 5.34 4.42 16.37
CA HIS A 143 6.71 4.51 15.85
C HIS A 143 7.54 5.56 16.58
N ARG A 144 6.98 6.75 16.79
CA ARG A 144 7.65 7.83 17.52
C ARG A 144 7.94 7.47 18.97
N SER A 145 7.02 6.71 19.62
CA SER A 145 7.13 6.39 21.05
C SER A 145 8.32 5.49 21.38
N HIS A 146 8.68 4.54 20.49
CA HIS A 146 9.78 3.60 20.77
C HIS A 146 11.14 4.05 20.24
N GLY A 147 11.19 5.04 19.31
CA GLY A 147 12.42 5.62 18.81
C GLY A 147 13.34 4.67 18.02
N ARG A 148 12.82 3.54 17.53
CA ARG A 148 13.56 2.61 16.68
C ARG A 148 13.41 2.98 15.20
N LEU A 149 14.19 2.33 14.33
CA LEU A 149 14.28 2.72 12.91
C LEU A 149 13.07 2.31 12.09
N ALA A 150 12.38 1.24 12.46
CA ALA A 150 11.28 0.69 11.67
C ALA A 150 10.13 0.19 12.55
N THR A 151 8.91 0.42 12.08
CA THR A 151 7.68 -0.20 12.57
C THR A 151 6.98 -0.90 11.41
N VAL A 152 6.60 -2.14 11.59
CA VAL A 152 5.75 -2.90 10.65
C VAL A 152 4.38 -3.12 11.26
N THR A 153 3.32 -3.00 10.48
CA THR A 153 1.98 -3.45 10.91
C THR A 153 1.92 -4.96 10.84
N ALA A 154 1.71 -5.59 11.98
CA ALA A 154 1.46 -7.02 12.09
C ALA A 154 -0.03 -7.30 12.02
N VAL A 155 -0.44 -8.21 11.14
CA VAL A 155 -1.84 -8.58 10.91
C VAL A 155 -2.04 -10.09 10.97
N GLN A 156 -3.27 -10.50 11.24
CA GLN A 156 -3.70 -11.89 11.14
C GLN A 156 -4.75 -12.01 10.02
N PRO A 157 -4.34 -12.45 8.81
CA PRO A 157 -5.29 -12.62 7.72
C PRO A 157 -6.33 -13.71 8.06
N PRO A 158 -7.51 -13.70 7.42
CA PRO A 158 -8.47 -14.80 7.54
C PRO A 158 -7.80 -16.14 7.20
N GLY A 159 -7.98 -17.14 8.07
CA GLY A 159 -7.45 -18.49 7.82
C GLY A 159 -8.01 -19.09 6.55
N ARG A 160 -7.19 -19.82 5.81
CA ARG A 160 -7.59 -20.49 4.56
C ARG A 160 -8.05 -21.91 4.80
N TYR A 161 -7.56 -22.54 5.84
CA TYR A 161 -7.76 -23.96 6.16
C TYR A 161 -8.20 -24.14 7.60
N GLY A 162 -8.81 -25.31 7.89
CA GLY A 162 -9.03 -25.75 9.26
C GLY A 162 -7.71 -26.14 9.93
N ALA A 163 -7.48 -25.65 11.16
CA ALA A 163 -6.31 -26.01 11.97
C ALA A 163 -6.62 -27.19 12.87
N LEU A 164 -5.66 -28.12 13.01
CA LEU A 164 -5.71 -29.28 13.89
C LEU A 164 -4.75 -29.10 15.06
N GLU A 165 -5.27 -29.19 16.27
CA GLU A 165 -4.43 -29.40 17.45
C GLU A 165 -4.20 -30.92 17.63
N ARG A 166 -2.95 -31.35 17.66
CA ARG A 166 -2.61 -32.78 17.70
C ARG A 166 -1.64 -33.15 18.83
N ASN A 167 -1.82 -34.34 19.36
CA ASN A 167 -0.82 -35.02 20.16
C ASN A 167 -0.54 -36.40 19.52
N GLY A 168 0.60 -36.57 18.88
CA GLY A 168 0.89 -37.69 18.01
C GLY A 168 -0.15 -37.79 16.87
N ASP A 169 -0.80 -38.94 16.75
CA ASP A 169 -1.84 -39.20 15.75
C ASP A 169 -3.26 -38.78 16.21
N THR A 170 -3.42 -38.41 17.50
CA THR A 170 -4.70 -37.99 18.07
C THR A 170 -4.97 -36.54 17.83
N VAL A 171 -6.14 -36.22 17.25
CA VAL A 171 -6.62 -34.87 17.11
C VAL A 171 -7.32 -34.43 18.42
N LEU A 172 -6.80 -33.41 19.08
CA LEU A 172 -7.31 -32.88 20.34
C LEU A 172 -8.32 -31.73 20.10
N GLY A 173 -8.16 -31.00 18.98
CA GLY A 173 -9.02 -29.88 18.65
C GLY A 173 -9.03 -29.61 17.14
N PHE A 174 -10.12 -28.99 16.69
CA PHE A 174 -10.30 -28.52 15.32
C PHE A 174 -10.86 -27.12 15.35
N THR A 175 -10.22 -26.19 14.64
CA THR A 175 -10.71 -24.80 14.48
C THR A 175 -10.80 -24.51 13.01
N GLU A 176 -12.01 -24.20 12.52
CA GLU A 176 -12.22 -23.85 11.13
C GLU A 176 -11.71 -22.44 10.87
N LYS A 177 -10.79 -22.30 9.91
CA LYS A 177 -10.22 -21.03 9.42
C LYS A 177 -9.81 -20.07 10.55
N PRO A 178 -8.92 -20.47 11.48
CA PRO A 178 -8.46 -19.58 12.54
C PRO A 178 -7.77 -18.37 11.93
N ARG A 179 -7.91 -17.20 12.55
CA ARG A 179 -7.21 -16.00 12.10
C ARG A 179 -5.69 -16.24 12.10
N GLY A 180 -5.04 -15.84 11.00
CA GLY A 180 -3.58 -15.89 10.84
C GLY A 180 -3.01 -17.32 10.80
N ASP A 181 -3.83 -18.37 10.63
CA ASP A 181 -3.39 -19.76 10.83
C ASP A 181 -2.51 -19.93 12.09
N GLY A 182 -2.77 -19.09 13.12
CA GLY A 182 -2.05 -19.05 14.39
C GLY A 182 -0.82 -18.13 14.42
N GLY A 183 -0.54 -17.35 13.37
CA GLY A 183 0.62 -16.46 13.28
C GLY A 183 0.28 -15.02 12.88
N TRP A 184 1.24 -14.14 13.12
CA TRP A 184 1.24 -12.75 12.64
C TRP A 184 2.08 -12.65 11.37
N ILE A 185 1.60 -11.86 10.39
CA ILE A 185 2.34 -11.62 9.16
C ILE A 185 2.56 -10.13 8.92
N ASN A 186 3.48 -9.81 8.01
CA ASN A 186 3.71 -8.46 7.52
C ASN A 186 2.46 -7.92 6.79
N GLY A 187 1.81 -6.93 7.35
CA GLY A 187 0.62 -6.27 6.77
C GLY A 187 0.93 -5.19 5.74
N GLY A 188 2.20 -4.90 5.48
CA GLY A 188 2.62 -3.99 4.40
C GLY A 188 2.53 -2.50 4.71
N PHE A 189 2.02 -2.09 5.85
CA PHE A 189 2.02 -0.70 6.32
C PHE A 189 3.17 -0.51 7.31
N PHE A 190 4.11 0.36 6.96
CA PHE A 190 5.29 0.65 7.75
C PHE A 190 5.38 2.13 8.10
N VAL A 191 6.06 2.43 9.20
CA VAL A 191 6.66 3.74 9.44
C VAL A 191 8.16 3.54 9.62
N LEU A 192 8.95 4.29 8.87
CA LEU A 192 10.39 4.11 8.74
C LEU A 192 11.13 5.42 8.96
N SER A 193 12.26 5.36 9.68
CA SER A 193 13.25 6.42 9.65
C SER A 193 14.06 6.35 8.35
N PRO A 194 14.49 7.46 7.74
CA PRO A 194 15.43 7.45 6.60
C PRO A 194 16.73 6.69 6.87
N LYS A 195 17.08 6.48 8.13
CA LYS A 195 18.25 5.69 8.56
C LYS A 195 18.16 4.20 8.19
N VAL A 196 17.00 3.71 7.73
CA VAL A 196 16.88 2.34 7.20
C VAL A 196 17.47 2.20 5.78
N LEU A 197 17.64 3.30 5.05
CA LEU A 197 18.09 3.26 3.65
C LEU A 197 19.47 2.60 3.46
N PRO A 198 20.46 2.76 4.37
CA PRO A 198 21.74 2.04 4.29
C PRO A 198 21.65 0.51 4.46
N TYR A 199 20.52 -0.04 4.90
CA TYR A 199 20.30 -1.49 4.96
C TYR A 199 20.01 -2.09 3.58
N ILE A 200 19.77 -1.26 2.57
CA ILE A 200 19.45 -1.67 1.20
C ILE A 200 20.73 -1.55 0.36
N ALA A 201 21.29 -2.69 -0.04
CA ALA A 201 22.57 -2.74 -0.75
C ALA A 201 22.48 -2.18 -2.19
N ASP A 202 21.49 -2.65 -2.96
CA ASP A 202 21.35 -2.35 -4.38
C ASP A 202 19.87 -2.48 -4.86
N ASP A 203 19.70 -2.42 -6.17
CA ASP A 203 18.38 -2.53 -6.82
C ASP A 203 17.79 -3.94 -6.75
N GLN A 204 18.62 -4.97 -6.53
CA GLN A 204 18.20 -6.37 -6.41
C GLN A 204 17.91 -6.77 -4.95
N THR A 205 17.94 -5.83 -4.03
CA THR A 205 17.60 -6.05 -2.63
C THR A 205 16.08 -6.06 -2.45
N SER A 206 15.52 -7.17 -1.95
CA SER A 206 14.15 -7.23 -1.44
C SER A 206 14.10 -6.63 -0.03
N TRP A 207 13.19 -5.69 0.22
CA TRP A 207 12.98 -5.09 1.54
C TRP A 207 12.65 -6.15 2.60
N GLU A 208 11.86 -7.15 2.21
CA GLU A 208 11.34 -8.22 3.06
C GLU A 208 12.39 -9.27 3.45
N ALA A 209 13.55 -9.26 2.80
CA ALA A 209 14.63 -10.22 3.03
C ALA A 209 15.67 -9.67 4.04
N GLU A 210 16.91 -9.43 3.57
CA GLU A 210 18.02 -9.02 4.41
C GLU A 210 17.74 -7.74 5.23
N PRO A 211 17.17 -6.65 4.66
CA PRO A 211 16.93 -5.42 5.43
C PRO A 211 16.07 -5.64 6.67
N LEU A 212 14.90 -6.29 6.54
CA LEU A 212 14.04 -6.57 7.69
C LEU A 212 14.68 -7.56 8.67
N THR A 213 15.41 -8.57 8.18
CA THR A 213 16.11 -9.54 9.02
C THR A 213 17.18 -8.87 9.87
N ARG A 214 17.98 -7.97 9.27
CA ARG A 214 19.00 -7.21 9.99
C ARG A 214 18.39 -6.24 11.00
N LEU A 215 17.36 -5.48 10.60
CA LEU A 215 16.66 -4.57 11.52
C LEU A 215 16.07 -5.32 12.71
N ALA A 216 15.54 -6.52 12.51
CA ALA A 216 15.03 -7.37 13.60
C ALA A 216 16.17 -7.85 14.50
N GLY A 217 17.28 -8.36 13.95
CA GLY A 217 18.43 -8.82 14.69
C GLY A 217 19.15 -7.71 15.49
N GLU A 218 19.07 -6.47 15.02
CA GLU A 218 19.61 -5.28 15.68
C GLU A 218 18.58 -4.60 16.63
N GLU A 219 17.43 -5.23 16.88
CA GLU A 219 16.31 -4.70 17.69
C GLU A 219 15.80 -3.32 17.22
N GLN A 220 15.89 -3.07 15.90
CA GLN A 220 15.45 -1.82 15.28
C GLN A 220 14.10 -1.92 14.58
N LEU A 221 13.46 -3.12 14.56
CA LEU A 221 12.15 -3.38 13.98
C LEU A 221 11.14 -3.69 15.09
N HIS A 222 10.09 -2.89 15.19
CA HIS A 222 8.97 -3.12 16.10
C HIS A 222 7.70 -3.45 15.32
N ALA A 223 6.79 -4.22 15.93
CA ALA A 223 5.51 -4.60 15.35
C ALA A 223 4.37 -3.83 16.01
N PHE A 224 3.55 -3.17 15.20
CA PHE A 224 2.27 -2.60 15.60
C PHE A 224 1.18 -3.61 15.27
N GLN A 225 0.50 -4.13 16.28
CA GLN A 225 -0.56 -5.13 16.10
C GLN A 225 -1.84 -4.46 15.60
N HIS A 226 -2.43 -5.04 14.56
CA HIS A 226 -3.69 -4.61 13.98
C HIS A 226 -4.64 -5.79 13.84
N ASP A 227 -5.72 -5.77 14.63
CA ASP A 227 -6.73 -6.84 14.69
C ASP A 227 -7.95 -6.55 13.79
N GLY A 228 -7.96 -5.40 13.09
CA GLY A 228 -9.04 -4.96 12.24
C GLY A 228 -9.04 -5.60 10.86
N PHE A 229 -9.66 -4.92 9.91
CA PHE A 229 -9.71 -5.34 8.51
C PHE A 229 -8.38 -5.08 7.82
N TRP A 230 -7.87 -6.09 7.14
CA TRP A 230 -6.73 -6.00 6.23
C TRP A 230 -6.94 -6.99 5.09
N HIS A 231 -6.78 -6.55 3.85
CA HIS A 231 -6.94 -7.41 2.68
C HIS A 231 -6.04 -6.97 1.51
N PRO A 232 -5.17 -7.86 1.00
CA PRO A 232 -4.43 -7.62 -0.23
C PRO A 232 -5.32 -7.99 -1.43
N MET A 233 -5.15 -7.31 -2.54
CA MET A 233 -5.80 -7.63 -3.82
C MET A 233 -4.86 -8.47 -4.69
N ASP A 234 -4.60 -9.72 -4.32
CA ASP A 234 -3.65 -10.59 -5.03
C ASP A 234 -4.27 -11.37 -6.19
N THR A 235 -5.55 -11.67 -6.12
CA THR A 235 -6.28 -12.50 -7.07
C THR A 235 -7.58 -11.82 -7.52
N LEU A 236 -8.18 -12.32 -8.61
CA LEU A 236 -9.52 -11.87 -9.04
C LEU A 236 -10.58 -12.09 -7.96
N ARG A 237 -10.45 -13.14 -7.15
CA ARG A 237 -11.33 -13.38 -6.00
C ARG A 237 -11.21 -12.25 -4.96
N ASP A 238 -10.01 -11.79 -4.68
CA ASP A 238 -9.77 -10.68 -3.74
C ASP A 238 -10.38 -9.39 -4.27
N LYS A 239 -10.17 -9.10 -5.57
CA LYS A 239 -10.81 -7.95 -6.24
C LYS A 239 -12.34 -8.00 -6.09
N ASN A 240 -12.95 -9.14 -6.42
CA ASN A 240 -14.41 -9.29 -6.35
C ASN A 240 -14.93 -9.16 -4.91
N HIS A 241 -14.18 -9.63 -3.92
CA HIS A 241 -14.51 -9.45 -2.50
C HIS A 241 -14.47 -7.98 -2.09
N LEU A 242 -13.41 -7.25 -2.44
CA LEU A 242 -13.29 -5.83 -2.15
C LEU A 242 -14.36 -5.01 -2.89
N GLU A 243 -14.66 -5.35 -4.15
CA GLU A 243 -15.74 -4.73 -4.93
C GLU A 243 -17.10 -4.93 -4.25
N ALA A 244 -17.42 -6.15 -3.78
CA ALA A 244 -18.66 -6.44 -3.08
C ALA A 244 -18.81 -5.61 -1.79
N LEU A 245 -17.76 -5.49 -0.98
CA LEU A 245 -17.73 -4.64 0.21
C LEU A 245 -17.94 -3.16 -0.11
N TRP A 246 -17.36 -2.69 -1.22
CA TRP A 246 -17.55 -1.31 -1.67
C TRP A 246 -18.98 -1.04 -2.10
N GLN A 247 -19.56 -1.94 -2.92
CA GLN A 247 -20.93 -1.81 -3.45
C GLN A 247 -22.00 -1.91 -2.35
N SER A 248 -21.76 -2.70 -1.30
CA SER A 248 -22.68 -2.79 -0.15
C SER A 248 -22.59 -1.58 0.78
N GLY A 249 -21.60 -0.70 0.61
CA GLY A 249 -21.33 0.40 1.55
C GLY A 249 -20.64 -0.03 2.85
N GLU A 250 -20.20 -1.29 2.94
CA GLU A 250 -19.59 -1.90 4.13
C GLU A 250 -18.06 -1.99 4.04
N ALA A 251 -17.42 -1.22 3.14
CA ALA A 251 -15.98 -1.20 2.97
C ALA A 251 -15.26 -0.67 4.22
N PRO A 252 -14.61 -1.51 5.06
CA PRO A 252 -14.08 -1.07 6.35
C PRO A 252 -12.93 -0.06 6.20
N TRP A 253 -12.20 -0.12 5.09
CA TRP A 253 -11.09 0.80 4.80
C TRP A 253 -11.56 2.20 4.36
N LYS A 254 -12.86 2.41 4.07
CA LYS A 254 -13.42 3.72 3.76
C LYS A 254 -13.62 4.52 5.04
N GLN A 255 -12.55 5.15 5.53
CA GLN A 255 -12.54 5.99 6.75
C GLN A 255 -12.69 7.49 6.44
N TRP A 256 -13.11 7.84 5.23
CA TRP A 256 -13.34 9.21 4.75
C TRP A 256 -14.79 9.37 4.28
N ASP A 257 -15.25 10.61 4.23
CA ASP A 257 -16.56 11.01 3.75
C ASP A 257 -16.70 10.89 2.22
#